data_c4a4d3ef03850da90fded45f0e2fe52c
#
_entry.id   c4a4d3ef03850da90fded45f0e2fe52c
#
_cell.length_a   1.000
_cell.length_b   1.000
_cell.length_c   1.000
_cell.angle_alpha   90.00
_cell.angle_beta   90.00
_cell.angle_gamma   90.00
#
_symmetry.space_group_name_H-M   'P 1'
#
loop_
_entity.id
_entity.type
_entity.pdbx_description
1 polymer ?
#
loop_
_entity_poly.entity_id
_entity_poly.type
_entity_poly.pdbx_seq_one_letter_code
_entity_poly.pdbx_strand_id
1 'polypeptide(L)'
;MESWIAKFDGQIRKTVFVPAILIVIALLSVNIVDRFVLDGLLGISWVEELCVIVLIWLVFLSIFTLEHDDLHIKVQIFRLPKGFQEILDDLAMTLFLGFLVWNTWALLPRMFSKYAALGWSIKVGYYAIICGGAIAILVKLAKYVSRAANRWH
;
A
#
# COMPACT_ATOMS: atom_id res chain seq x y z
N MET A 1 -14.58 20.79 1.10
CA MET A 1 -14.26 19.47 0.53
C MET A 1 -13.21 18.72 1.37
N GLU A 2 -12.17 19.38 1.87
CA GLU A 2 -11.11 18.78 2.70
C GLU A 2 -11.58 18.13 4.01
N SER A 3 -12.59 18.68 4.69
CA SER A 3 -13.09 18.12 5.96
C SER A 3 -13.77 16.75 5.83
N TRP A 4 -14.40 16.48 4.70
CA TRP A 4 -15.04 15.19 4.42
C TRP A 4 -14.01 14.10 4.12
N ILE A 5 -12.99 14.43 3.34
CA ILE A 5 -11.93 13.50 2.97
C ILE A 5 -11.10 13.13 4.19
N ALA A 6 -10.77 14.09 5.05
CA ALA A 6 -10.04 13.84 6.29
C ALA A 6 -10.83 12.95 7.29
N LYS A 7 -12.15 13.16 7.41
CA LYS A 7 -13.01 12.29 8.22
C LYS A 7 -13.10 10.87 7.67
N PHE A 8 -13.22 10.75 6.34
CA PHE A 8 -13.29 9.46 5.64
C PHE A 8 -11.98 8.67 5.80
N ASP A 9 -10.83 9.35 5.65
CA ASP A 9 -9.51 8.76 5.85
C ASP A 9 -9.30 8.27 7.29
N GLY A 10 -9.59 9.12 8.29
CA GLY A 10 -9.49 8.75 9.69
C GLY A 10 -10.41 7.58 10.06
N GLN A 11 -11.57 7.46 9.42
CA GLN A 11 -12.50 6.37 9.65
C GLN A 11 -12.02 5.08 8.98
N ILE A 12 -11.51 5.12 7.75
CA ILE A 12 -10.93 3.96 7.07
C ILE A 12 -9.74 3.43 7.87
N ARG A 13 -8.86 4.30 8.33
CA ARG A 13 -7.68 3.92 9.11
C ARG A 13 -8.06 3.14 10.36
N LYS A 14 -9.02 3.63 11.15
CA LYS A 14 -9.49 2.98 12.38
C LYS A 14 -10.32 1.73 12.12
N THR A 15 -11.16 1.74 11.09
CA THR A 15 -12.16 0.68 10.86
C THR A 15 -11.62 -0.45 9.99
N VAL A 16 -10.66 -0.18 9.12
CA VAL A 16 -10.13 -1.16 8.17
C VAL A 16 -8.69 -1.55 8.50
N PHE A 17 -7.77 -0.58 8.57
CA PHE A 17 -6.35 -0.90 8.74
C PHE A 17 -6.01 -1.48 10.11
N VAL A 18 -6.51 -0.88 11.20
CA VAL A 18 -6.18 -1.36 12.55
C VAL A 18 -6.73 -2.77 12.79
N PRO A 19 -8.02 -3.08 12.52
CA PRO A 19 -8.52 -4.45 12.68
C PRO A 19 -7.82 -5.44 11.77
N ALA A 20 -7.54 -5.08 10.50
CA ALA A 20 -6.86 -5.97 9.57
C ALA A 20 -5.46 -6.34 10.05
N ILE A 21 -4.67 -5.38 10.55
CA ILE A 21 -3.36 -5.66 11.12
C ILE A 21 -3.47 -6.55 12.35
N LEU A 22 -4.41 -6.28 13.26
CA LEU A 22 -4.63 -7.12 14.45
C LEU A 22 -5.02 -8.55 14.08
N ILE A 23 -5.88 -8.73 13.08
CA ILE A 23 -6.27 -10.07 12.58
C ILE A 23 -5.05 -10.78 11.99
N VAL A 24 -4.22 -10.11 11.20
CA VAL A 24 -3.00 -10.69 10.63
C VAL A 24 -2.05 -11.13 11.75
N ILE A 25 -1.83 -10.28 12.76
CA ILE A 25 -0.97 -10.63 13.90
C ILE A 25 -1.52 -11.84 14.65
N ALA A 26 -2.83 -11.88 14.91
CA ALA A 26 -3.47 -13.00 15.60
C ALA A 26 -3.34 -14.29 14.80
N LEU A 27 -3.62 -14.26 13.50
CA LEU A 27 -3.49 -15.42 12.61
C LEU A 27 -2.06 -15.94 12.54
N LEU A 28 -1.07 -15.05 12.40
CA LEU A 28 0.34 -15.42 12.40
C LEU A 28 0.76 -16.02 13.75
N SER A 29 0.27 -15.47 14.87
CA SER A 29 0.55 -16.02 16.19
C SER A 29 0.00 -17.42 16.35
N VAL A 30 -1.23 -17.67 15.90
CA VAL A 30 -1.84 -19.01 15.93
C VAL A 30 -1.05 -19.97 15.03
N ASN A 31 -0.64 -19.53 13.83
CA ASN A 31 0.15 -20.35 12.92
C ASN A 31 1.52 -20.72 13.51
N ILE A 32 2.18 -19.79 14.22
CA ILE A 32 3.44 -20.08 14.93
C ILE A 32 3.23 -21.13 16.01
N VAL A 33 2.17 -21.00 16.81
CA VAL A 33 1.83 -21.99 17.85
C VAL A 33 1.54 -23.36 17.23
N ASP A 34 0.77 -23.43 16.16
CA ASP A 34 0.49 -24.68 15.44
C ASP A 34 1.78 -25.36 14.98
N ARG A 35 2.69 -24.59 14.39
CA ARG A 35 3.93 -25.12 13.83
C ARG A 35 4.93 -25.61 14.87
N PHE A 36 5.07 -24.88 16.00
CA PHE A 36 6.13 -25.15 16.98
C PHE A 36 5.65 -25.91 18.24
N VAL A 37 4.37 -25.86 18.55
CA VAL A 37 3.79 -26.49 19.74
C VAL A 37 2.91 -27.67 19.40
N LEU A 38 2.15 -27.58 18.32
CA LEU A 38 1.20 -28.60 17.91
C LEU A 38 1.69 -29.47 16.75
N ASP A 39 2.97 -29.34 16.35
CA ASP A 39 3.59 -30.08 15.23
C ASP A 39 2.75 -30.04 13.94
N GLY A 40 2.06 -28.94 13.68
CA GLY A 40 1.25 -28.75 12.49
C GLY A 40 -0.10 -29.50 12.51
N LEU A 41 -0.60 -29.82 13.68
CA LEU A 41 -1.84 -30.61 13.86
C LEU A 41 -3.07 -29.95 13.22
N LEU A 42 -3.11 -28.59 13.21
CA LEU A 42 -4.23 -27.83 12.63
C LEU A 42 -4.14 -27.72 11.10
N GLY A 43 -2.96 -27.97 10.51
CA GLY A 43 -2.78 -27.93 9.06
C GLY A 43 -3.03 -26.56 8.42
N ILE A 44 -2.73 -25.48 9.14
CA ILE A 44 -3.05 -24.09 8.75
C ILE A 44 -1.92 -23.40 7.95
N SER A 45 -1.12 -24.14 7.22
CA SER A 45 -0.01 -23.60 6.40
C SER A 45 -0.43 -22.50 5.41
N TRP A 46 -1.68 -22.50 4.96
CA TRP A 46 -2.26 -21.49 4.08
C TRP A 46 -2.34 -20.09 4.73
N VAL A 47 -2.31 -20.00 6.06
CA VAL A 47 -2.39 -18.73 6.80
C VAL A 47 -1.20 -17.82 6.48
N GLU A 48 0.01 -18.38 6.37
CA GLU A 48 1.21 -17.58 6.02
C GLU A 48 1.02 -16.90 4.67
N GLU A 49 0.57 -17.63 3.66
CA GLU A 49 0.34 -17.11 2.31
C GLU A 49 -0.76 -16.05 2.29
N LEU A 50 -1.86 -16.28 3.01
CA LEU A 50 -2.95 -15.32 3.15
C LEU A 50 -2.49 -14.04 3.82
N CYS A 51 -1.75 -14.15 4.94
CA CYS A 51 -1.23 -12.99 5.66
C CYS A 51 -0.29 -12.15 4.78
N VAL A 52 0.58 -12.79 3.99
CA VAL A 52 1.45 -12.06 3.05
C VAL A 52 0.63 -11.28 2.03
N ILE A 53 -0.40 -11.90 1.44
CA ILE A 53 -1.28 -11.22 0.49
C ILE A 53 -1.96 -10.02 1.14
N VAL A 54 -2.55 -10.20 2.32
CA VAL A 54 -3.24 -9.13 3.05
C VAL A 54 -2.29 -7.99 3.40
N LEU A 55 -1.07 -8.31 3.87
CA LEU A 55 -0.05 -7.31 4.19
C LEU A 55 0.36 -6.49 2.94
N ILE A 56 0.55 -7.14 1.80
CA ILE A 56 0.86 -6.43 0.54
C ILE A 56 -0.29 -5.45 0.20
N TRP A 57 -1.54 -5.90 0.27
CA TRP A 57 -2.69 -5.04 0.04
C TRP A 57 -2.76 -3.88 1.03
N LEU A 58 -2.56 -4.14 2.32
CA LEU A 58 -2.55 -3.08 3.35
C LEU A 58 -1.46 -2.05 3.11
N VAL A 59 -0.24 -2.48 2.78
CA VAL A 59 0.89 -1.56 2.50
C VAL A 59 0.57 -0.67 1.31
N PHE A 60 0.13 -1.23 0.18
CA PHE A 60 -0.13 -0.42 -1.01
C PHE A 60 -1.38 0.47 -0.88
N LEU A 61 -2.41 0.03 -0.17
CA LEU A 61 -3.55 0.88 0.15
C LEU A 61 -3.20 1.97 1.16
N SER A 62 -2.25 1.74 2.09
CA SER A 62 -1.82 2.76 3.05
C SER A 62 -1.04 3.91 2.40
N ILE A 63 -0.42 3.70 1.23
CA ILE A 63 0.23 4.77 0.47
C ILE A 63 -0.76 5.88 0.14
N PHE A 64 -2.01 5.52 -0.19
CA PHE A 64 -3.08 6.50 -0.41
C PHE A 64 -3.35 7.39 0.80
N THR A 65 -3.41 6.81 2.01
CA THR A 65 -3.66 7.57 3.25
C THR A 65 -2.48 8.46 3.62
N LEU A 66 -1.26 7.99 3.41
CA LEU A 66 -0.04 8.77 3.64
C LEU A 66 0.08 9.95 2.69
N GLU A 67 -0.31 9.78 1.42
CA GLU A 67 -0.35 10.87 0.44
C GLU A 67 -1.35 11.95 0.84
N HIS A 68 -2.47 11.58 1.44
CA HIS A 68 -3.48 12.54 1.87
C HIS A 68 -2.99 13.41 3.03
N ASP A 69 -2.26 12.84 3.99
CA ASP A 69 -1.81 13.51 5.22
C ASP A 69 -0.50 14.30 5.05
N ASP A 70 0.10 14.35 3.85
CA ASP A 70 1.44 14.92 3.58
C ASP A 70 2.53 14.37 4.55
N LEU A 71 2.30 13.14 5.08
CA LEU A 71 3.16 12.46 6.04
C LEU A 71 4.31 11.69 5.37
N HIS A 72 4.68 12.05 4.14
CA HIS A 72 5.84 11.45 3.50
C HIS A 72 7.10 11.70 4.32
N ILE A 73 7.91 10.65 4.46
CA ILE A 73 9.24 10.75 5.03
C ILE A 73 10.04 11.69 4.13
N LYS A 74 10.11 12.96 4.52
CA LYS A 74 10.94 13.96 3.86
C LYS A 74 12.39 13.68 4.21
N VAL A 75 13.09 13.00 3.33
CA VAL A 75 14.52 12.74 3.52
C VAL A 75 15.28 14.02 3.15
N GLN A 76 15.69 14.78 4.15
CA GLN A 76 16.52 15.97 3.95
C GLN A 76 17.98 15.56 3.66
N ILE A 77 18.25 15.10 2.44
CA ILE A 77 19.61 14.76 2.01
C ILE A 77 20.40 16.03 1.68
N PHE A 78 19.73 17.07 1.16
CA PHE A 78 20.35 18.34 0.79
C PHE A 78 19.61 19.52 1.43
N ARG A 79 20.35 20.58 1.84
CA ARG A 79 19.79 21.85 2.32
C ARG A 79 19.29 22.69 1.15
N LEU A 80 18.27 22.23 0.46
CA LEU A 80 17.63 22.97 -0.64
C LEU A 80 16.50 23.88 -0.12
N PRO A 81 16.13 24.93 -0.85
CA PRO A 81 14.96 25.76 -0.53
C PRO A 81 13.71 24.87 -0.44
N LYS A 82 12.89 25.06 0.61
CA LYS A 82 11.75 24.19 0.93
C LYS A 82 10.83 23.90 -0.26
N GLY A 83 10.52 24.91 -1.09
CA GLY A 83 9.64 24.73 -2.25
C GLY A 83 10.22 23.84 -3.36
N PHE A 84 11.54 23.88 -3.56
CA PHE A 84 12.21 23.04 -4.55
C PHE A 84 12.33 21.60 -4.08
N GLN A 85 12.58 21.39 -2.79
CA GLN A 85 12.63 20.07 -2.18
C GLN A 85 11.28 19.35 -2.26
N GLU A 86 10.17 20.05 -1.97
CA GLU A 86 8.82 19.47 -2.09
C GLU A 86 8.50 18.99 -3.52
N ILE A 87 8.89 19.78 -4.52
CA ILE A 87 8.68 19.38 -5.93
C ILE A 87 9.54 18.17 -6.29
N LEU A 88 10.78 18.12 -5.82
CA LEU A 88 11.69 17.00 -6.08
C LEU A 88 11.20 15.69 -5.43
N ASP A 89 10.77 15.75 -4.17
CA ASP A 89 10.23 14.63 -3.43
C ASP A 89 8.96 14.08 -4.11
N ASP A 90 8.06 14.97 -4.50
CA ASP A 90 6.83 14.62 -5.20
C ASP A 90 7.11 13.99 -6.57
N LEU A 91 8.06 14.54 -7.32
CA LEU A 91 8.46 14.01 -8.62
C LEU A 91 9.10 12.62 -8.47
N ALA A 92 10.05 12.48 -7.55
CA ALA A 92 10.73 11.21 -7.28
C ALA A 92 9.73 10.11 -6.89
N MET A 93 8.80 10.41 -5.99
CA MET A 93 7.77 9.46 -5.56
C MET A 93 6.84 9.06 -6.71
N THR A 94 6.41 10.04 -7.53
CA THR A 94 5.53 9.77 -8.67
C THR A 94 6.23 8.91 -9.73
N LEU A 95 7.51 9.21 -10.03
CA LEU A 95 8.31 8.39 -10.95
C LEU A 95 8.52 6.98 -10.41
N PHE A 96 8.82 6.85 -9.13
CA PHE A 96 8.99 5.54 -8.48
C PHE A 96 7.71 4.70 -8.54
N LEU A 97 6.55 5.26 -8.18
CA LEU A 97 5.27 4.57 -8.27
C LEU A 97 4.91 4.22 -9.72
N GLY A 98 5.13 5.13 -10.66
CA GLY A 98 4.91 4.88 -12.08
C GLY A 98 5.79 3.74 -12.61
N PHE A 99 7.06 3.72 -12.21
CA PHE A 99 7.98 2.64 -12.55
C PHE A 99 7.54 1.30 -11.96
N LEU A 100 7.10 1.27 -10.69
CA LEU A 100 6.58 0.06 -10.05
C LEU A 100 5.34 -0.48 -10.75
N VAL A 101 4.37 0.38 -11.04
CA VAL A 101 3.13 -0.01 -11.74
C VAL A 101 3.44 -0.54 -13.14
N TRP A 102 4.30 0.15 -13.88
CA TRP A 102 4.71 -0.27 -15.22
C TRP A 102 5.41 -1.63 -15.24
N ASN A 103 6.40 -1.83 -14.37
CA ASN A 103 7.11 -3.11 -14.26
C ASN A 103 6.18 -4.23 -13.82
N THR A 104 5.31 -3.97 -12.85
CA THR A 104 4.35 -4.97 -12.38
C THR A 104 3.39 -5.38 -13.49
N TRP A 105 2.88 -4.42 -14.25
CA TRP A 105 2.03 -4.70 -15.41
C TRP A 105 2.73 -5.55 -16.45
N ALA A 106 3.98 -5.22 -16.79
CA ALA A 106 4.78 -5.97 -17.77
C ALA A 106 5.13 -7.40 -17.31
N LEU A 107 5.21 -7.63 -15.98
CA LEU A 107 5.51 -8.94 -15.40
C LEU A 107 4.28 -9.84 -15.29
N LEU A 108 3.07 -9.30 -15.10
CA LEU A 108 1.84 -10.06 -14.89
C LEU A 108 1.58 -11.18 -15.92
N PRO A 109 1.77 -10.97 -17.23
CA PRO A 109 1.54 -12.03 -18.22
C PRO A 109 2.50 -13.22 -18.10
N ARG A 110 3.69 -12.97 -17.52
CA ARG A 110 4.77 -13.97 -17.41
C ARG A 110 4.68 -14.79 -16.13
N MET A 111 3.77 -14.45 -15.21
CA MET A 111 3.60 -15.12 -13.94
C MET A 111 2.54 -16.22 -14.04
N PHE A 112 2.98 -17.45 -13.94
CA PHE A 112 2.10 -18.64 -13.97
C PHE A 112 2.07 -19.37 -12.62
N SER A 113 2.89 -18.96 -11.66
CA SER A 113 3.00 -19.58 -10.35
C SER A 113 1.75 -19.35 -9.50
N LYS A 114 1.49 -20.32 -8.62
CA LYS A 114 0.40 -20.27 -7.64
C LYS A 114 0.97 -20.38 -6.24
N TYR A 115 0.26 -19.86 -5.27
CA TYR A 115 0.52 -20.11 -3.86
C TYR A 115 0.32 -21.60 -3.58
N ALA A 116 1.28 -22.22 -2.87
CA ALA A 116 1.31 -23.66 -2.71
C ALA A 116 0.14 -24.19 -1.86
N ALA A 117 -0.20 -23.48 -0.78
CA ALA A 117 -1.24 -23.89 0.15
C ALA A 117 -2.63 -23.35 -0.23
N LEU A 118 -2.72 -22.10 -0.70
CA LEU A 118 -3.98 -21.48 -1.12
C LEU A 118 -4.42 -21.88 -2.53
N GLY A 119 -3.49 -22.29 -3.40
CA GLY A 119 -3.77 -22.58 -4.81
C GLY A 119 -4.11 -21.31 -5.65
N TRP A 120 -4.10 -20.13 -5.05
CA TRP A 120 -4.38 -18.86 -5.72
C TRP A 120 -3.21 -18.43 -6.60
N SER A 121 -3.50 -17.68 -7.64
CA SER A 121 -2.42 -17.08 -8.46
C SER A 121 -1.65 -16.05 -7.66
N ILE A 122 -0.32 -16.05 -7.77
CA ILE A 122 0.56 -15.03 -7.18
C ILE A 122 0.19 -13.62 -7.65
N LYS A 123 -0.44 -13.49 -8.82
CA LYS A 123 -0.92 -12.22 -9.39
C LYS A 123 -1.80 -11.42 -8.42
N VAL A 124 -2.50 -12.08 -7.48
CA VAL A 124 -3.37 -11.41 -6.50
C VAL A 124 -2.60 -10.38 -5.66
N GLY A 125 -1.39 -10.70 -5.23
CA GLY A 125 -0.53 -9.75 -4.52
C GLY A 125 -0.03 -8.60 -5.43
N TYR A 126 0.28 -8.90 -6.70
CA TYR A 126 0.75 -7.90 -7.64
C TYR A 126 -0.34 -6.91 -8.08
N TYR A 127 -1.61 -7.32 -8.10
CA TYR A 127 -2.70 -6.39 -8.34
C TYR A 127 -2.80 -5.29 -7.26
N ALA A 128 -2.39 -5.56 -6.03
CA ALA A 128 -2.33 -4.55 -4.98
C ALA A 128 -1.36 -3.41 -5.33
N ILE A 129 -0.21 -3.73 -5.95
CA ILE A 129 0.78 -2.75 -6.39
C ILE A 129 0.18 -1.84 -7.47
N ILE A 130 -0.51 -2.44 -8.44
CA ILE A 130 -1.12 -1.69 -9.54
C ILE A 130 -2.26 -0.81 -9.01
N CYS A 131 -3.18 -1.37 -8.23
CA CYS A 131 -4.31 -0.63 -7.69
C CYS A 131 -3.85 0.48 -6.74
N GLY A 132 -3.01 0.16 -5.76
CA GLY A 132 -2.53 1.13 -4.77
C GLY A 132 -1.66 2.22 -5.42
N GLY A 133 -0.75 1.84 -6.31
CA GLY A 133 0.09 2.80 -7.05
C GLY A 133 -0.72 3.70 -7.98
N ALA A 134 -1.70 3.16 -8.71
CA ALA A 134 -2.57 3.95 -9.57
C ALA A 134 -3.42 4.95 -8.76
N ILE A 135 -4.02 4.51 -7.65
CA ILE A 135 -4.79 5.38 -6.76
C ILE A 135 -3.92 6.50 -6.20
N ALA A 136 -2.70 6.19 -5.73
CA ALA A 136 -1.77 7.19 -5.20
C ALA A 136 -1.39 8.24 -6.25
N ILE A 137 -1.10 7.83 -7.49
CA ILE A 137 -0.81 8.74 -8.60
C ILE A 137 -2.01 9.63 -8.91
N LEU A 138 -3.23 9.08 -8.95
CA LEU A 138 -4.45 9.84 -9.21
C LEU A 138 -4.71 10.90 -8.13
N VAL A 139 -4.50 10.56 -6.85
CA VAL A 139 -4.64 11.51 -5.74
C VAL A 139 -3.64 12.64 -5.84
N LYS A 140 -2.37 12.34 -6.17
CA LYS A 140 -1.36 13.37 -6.42
C LYS A 140 -1.78 14.30 -7.55
N LEU A 141 -2.18 13.76 -8.68
CA LEU A 141 -2.65 14.58 -9.81
C LEU A 141 -3.83 15.47 -9.43
N ALA A 142 -4.81 14.94 -8.67
CA ALA A 142 -5.94 15.73 -8.19
C ALA A 142 -5.50 16.88 -7.27
N LYS A 143 -4.53 16.65 -6.36
CA LYS A 143 -3.94 17.71 -5.53
C LYS A 143 -3.25 18.80 -6.37
N TYR A 144 -2.49 18.41 -7.40
CA TYR A 144 -1.84 19.38 -8.28
C TYR A 144 -2.84 20.25 -9.04
N VAL A 145 -3.88 19.63 -9.60
CA VAL A 145 -4.95 20.36 -10.31
C VAL A 145 -5.67 21.34 -9.37
N SER A 146 -6.00 20.90 -8.15
CA SER A 146 -6.63 21.75 -7.14
C SER A 146 -5.75 22.94 -6.73
N ARG A 147 -4.44 22.72 -6.52
CA ARG A 147 -3.49 23.79 -6.19
C ARG A 147 -3.32 24.77 -7.34
N ALA A 148 -3.31 24.29 -8.59
CA ALA A 148 -3.25 25.13 -9.77
C ALA A 148 -4.51 26.00 -9.92
N ALA A 149 -5.70 25.42 -9.74
CA ALA A 149 -6.97 26.14 -9.82
C ALA A 149 -7.08 27.27 -8.77
N ASN A 150 -6.60 27.03 -7.53
CA ASN A 150 -6.62 28.04 -6.47
C ASN A 150 -5.59 29.18 -6.64
N ARG A 151 -4.63 29.07 -7.57
CA ARG A 151 -3.69 30.15 -7.89
C ARG A 151 -4.26 31.19 -8.85
N TRP A 152 -5.35 30.87 -9.53
CA TRP A 152 -6.00 31.75 -10.54
C TRP A 152 -7.23 32.49 -9.99
N HIS A 153 -7.54 32.30 -8.72
CA HIS A 153 -8.53 33.04 -7.96
C HIS A 153 -7.87 33.85 -6.83
#